data_70ed84138477657891841547ee790002
#
_entry.id   70ed84138477657891841547ee790002
#
_cell.length_a   1.000
_cell.length_b   1.000
_cell.length_c   1.000
_cell.angle_alpha   90.00
_cell.angle_beta   90.00
_cell.angle_gamma   90.00
#
_symmetry.space_group_name_H-M   'P 1'
#
loop_
_entity.id
_entity.type
_entity.pdbx_description
1 polymer ?
#
loop_
_entity_poly.entity_id
_entity_poly.type
_entity_poly.pdbx_seq_one_letter_code
_entity_poly.pdbx_strand_id
1 'polypeptide(L)'
;MQFGIFHTVQFHESLTEKQALDNALDEILLAEQVGLNETWLGEHHFSRHGLLSGIHSFLGHVAAKTTKIRIGTGITVLPFHNPIVIASEAAMIDVLSDGRFDLGVGRGYQLQEFEGLGVDVEEATDRFRESVDVILKAWTEEKLTYNGKFTNVTDKWVIPKPIQSPIPMIVAVSTTPETIDFAASKGLTVMVGGPTAILGQAPDVIKTWRSKMDQYGNKHDHIDPPVQLPIYVAPTMEEAMNDPKGYDDFSLKILSKIGTPIKKDGTIPKGYDQWVNRQKDRQGVQNSEIPLLRGTPEDIIEKLLICKEKGVKNIFGNIALPGMHKEKTQRARGETNTSSGSYEEN
;
A
#
# COMPACT_ATOMS: atom_id res chain seq x y z
N MET A 1 11.02 -15.27 4.13
CA MET A 1 10.10 -14.12 4.30
C MET A 1 10.56 -13.00 3.39
N GLN A 2 9.63 -12.18 2.91
CA GLN A 2 9.90 -10.97 2.15
C GLN A 2 9.62 -9.75 3.02
N PHE A 3 10.39 -8.70 2.83
CA PHE A 3 10.26 -7.46 3.59
C PHE A 3 10.25 -6.26 2.67
N GLY A 4 9.37 -5.32 2.96
CA GLY A 4 9.24 -4.09 2.21
C GLY A 4 8.99 -2.87 3.07
N ILE A 5 9.06 -1.71 2.42
CA ILE A 5 8.70 -0.43 3.04
C ILE A 5 7.44 0.14 2.39
N PHE A 6 6.75 1.00 3.13
CA PHE A 6 5.53 1.63 2.69
C PHE A 6 5.54 3.14 2.90
N HIS A 7 5.13 3.88 1.88
CA HIS A 7 5.01 5.33 1.95
C HIS A 7 3.68 5.81 1.36
N THR A 8 2.92 6.55 2.14
CA THR A 8 1.92 7.49 1.62
C THR A 8 2.53 8.90 1.45
N VAL A 9 3.80 9.05 1.85
CA VAL A 9 4.48 10.32 1.98
C VAL A 9 3.66 11.30 2.83
N GLN A 10 3.29 10.85 4.02
CA GLN A 10 2.71 11.72 5.04
C GLN A 10 3.70 12.82 5.36
N PHE A 11 3.25 14.06 5.43
CA PHE A 11 4.18 15.17 5.72
C PHE A 11 3.73 16.02 6.88
N HIS A 12 4.61 16.11 7.87
CA HIS A 12 4.45 16.97 9.04
C HIS A 12 4.55 18.44 8.65
N GLU A 13 3.94 19.33 9.43
CA GLU A 13 3.94 20.79 9.19
C GLU A 13 5.33 21.41 9.14
N SER A 14 6.33 20.74 9.73
CA SER A 14 7.75 21.16 9.70
C SER A 14 8.48 20.88 8.38
N LEU A 15 7.87 20.14 7.44
CA LEU A 15 8.49 19.78 6.18
C LEU A 15 7.82 20.50 5.02
N THR A 16 8.62 20.88 4.03
CA THR A 16 8.11 21.21 2.69
C THR A 16 7.76 19.94 1.93
N GLU A 17 6.90 20.06 0.92
CA GLU A 17 6.53 18.93 0.04
C GLU A 17 7.75 18.30 -0.63
N LYS A 18 8.70 19.15 -1.09
CA LYS A 18 9.97 18.70 -1.68
C LYS A 18 10.77 17.84 -0.70
N GLN A 19 10.92 18.31 0.55
CA GLN A 19 11.65 17.54 1.57
C GLN A 19 10.96 16.21 1.90
N ALA A 20 9.64 16.16 1.92
CA ALA A 20 8.90 14.94 2.16
C ALA A 20 9.12 13.90 1.04
N LEU A 21 9.11 14.35 -0.22
CA LEU A 21 9.39 13.50 -1.38
C LEU A 21 10.84 13.03 -1.43
N ASP A 22 11.80 13.92 -1.16
CA ASP A 22 13.22 13.56 -1.11
C ASP A 22 13.49 12.53 0.00
N ASN A 23 12.94 12.75 1.19
CA ASN A 23 13.07 11.78 2.29
C ASN A 23 12.52 10.40 1.92
N ALA A 24 11.36 10.35 1.28
CA ALA A 24 10.78 9.08 0.83
C ALA A 24 11.67 8.38 -0.20
N LEU A 25 12.25 9.13 -1.15
CA LEU A 25 13.20 8.56 -2.11
C LEU A 25 14.45 8.03 -1.42
N ASP A 26 15.04 8.81 -0.49
CA ASP A 26 16.24 8.39 0.26
C ASP A 26 15.98 7.10 1.06
N GLU A 27 14.79 6.97 1.67
CA GLU A 27 14.38 5.76 2.37
C GLU A 27 14.24 4.55 1.43
N ILE A 28 13.71 4.74 0.23
CA ILE A 28 13.62 3.69 -0.79
C ILE A 28 15.01 3.26 -1.26
N LEU A 29 15.91 4.20 -1.50
CA LEU A 29 17.29 3.90 -1.89
C LEU A 29 18.05 3.15 -0.79
N LEU A 30 17.85 3.55 0.46
CA LEU A 30 18.41 2.82 1.60
C LEU A 30 17.82 1.41 1.72
N ALA A 31 16.50 1.25 1.53
CA ALA A 31 15.84 -0.04 1.54
C ALA A 31 16.44 -1.00 0.50
N GLU A 32 16.69 -0.51 -0.72
CA GLU A 32 17.39 -1.28 -1.75
C GLU A 32 18.82 -1.64 -1.32
N GLN A 33 19.56 -0.68 -0.76
CA GLN A 33 20.93 -0.86 -0.33
C GLN A 33 21.07 -1.91 0.78
N VAL A 34 20.15 -1.96 1.74
CA VAL A 34 20.15 -2.94 2.82
C VAL A 34 19.48 -4.26 2.43
N GLY A 35 18.99 -4.38 1.21
CA GLY A 35 18.49 -5.64 0.63
C GLY A 35 17.04 -5.94 0.94
N LEU A 36 16.18 -4.94 1.20
CA LEU A 36 14.74 -5.15 1.24
C LEU A 36 14.20 -5.51 -0.14
N ASN A 37 13.13 -6.29 -0.17
CA ASN A 37 12.62 -6.88 -1.39
C ASN A 37 11.76 -5.92 -2.21
N GLU A 38 10.99 -5.04 -1.54
CA GLU A 38 9.95 -4.26 -2.20
C GLU A 38 9.68 -2.92 -1.51
N THR A 39 9.17 -1.96 -2.27
CA THR A 39 8.62 -0.70 -1.78
C THR A 39 7.21 -0.50 -2.34
N TRP A 40 6.29 -0.07 -1.47
CA TRP A 40 4.90 0.16 -1.79
C TRP A 40 4.55 1.63 -1.55
N LEU A 41 3.92 2.26 -2.54
CA LEU A 41 3.50 3.65 -2.46
C LEU A 41 1.97 3.75 -2.48
N GLY A 42 1.39 4.57 -1.58
CA GLY A 42 -0.05 4.72 -1.45
C GLY A 42 -0.55 6.05 -2.02
N GLU A 43 -1.59 6.00 -2.87
CA GLU A 43 -2.26 7.16 -3.43
C GLU A 43 -3.21 7.80 -2.42
N HIS A 44 -3.06 9.11 -2.20
CA HIS A 44 -4.01 9.93 -1.45
C HIS A 44 -4.12 11.35 -2.00
N HIS A 45 -5.28 11.97 -1.77
CA HIS A 45 -5.61 13.31 -2.23
C HIS A 45 -6.12 14.21 -1.10
N PHE A 46 -5.99 15.53 -1.27
CA PHE A 46 -6.61 16.58 -0.46
C PHE A 46 -6.28 16.55 1.03
N SER A 47 -5.23 15.87 1.46
CA SER A 47 -4.86 15.82 2.88
C SER A 47 -3.36 15.59 3.10
N ARG A 48 -2.88 15.90 4.31
CA ARG A 48 -1.50 15.58 4.73
C ARG A 48 -1.26 14.11 5.05
N HIS A 49 -2.29 13.26 4.87
CA HIS A 49 -2.17 11.82 4.98
C HIS A 49 -1.29 11.22 3.89
N GLY A 50 -1.29 11.83 2.71
CA GLY A 50 -0.43 11.42 1.61
C GLY A 50 -0.23 12.54 0.60
N LEU A 51 1.01 12.69 0.15
CA LEU A 51 1.40 13.65 -0.88
C LEU A 51 1.37 13.06 -2.28
N LEU A 52 1.19 11.73 -2.40
CA LEU A 52 1.29 11.00 -3.66
C LEU A 52 -0.03 10.98 -4.44
N SER A 53 -0.55 12.16 -4.80
CA SER A 53 -1.70 12.27 -5.70
C SER A 53 -1.34 11.88 -7.15
N GLY A 54 -0.10 12.10 -7.57
CA GLY A 54 0.46 11.65 -8.85
C GLY A 54 1.38 10.44 -8.67
N ILE A 55 0.87 9.36 -8.10
CA ILE A 55 1.65 8.20 -7.65
C ILE A 55 2.52 7.59 -8.75
N HIS A 56 2.00 7.48 -9.98
CA HIS A 56 2.72 6.88 -11.10
C HIS A 56 3.90 7.74 -11.57
N SER A 57 3.79 9.07 -11.46
CA SER A 57 4.90 9.99 -11.77
C SER A 57 6.07 9.80 -10.78
N PHE A 58 5.77 9.63 -9.49
CA PHE A 58 6.79 9.38 -8.48
C PHE A 58 7.39 7.97 -8.63
N LEU A 59 6.58 6.95 -8.96
CA LEU A 59 7.08 5.60 -9.26
C LEU A 59 8.02 5.58 -10.46
N GLY A 60 7.75 6.35 -11.52
CA GLY A 60 8.68 6.51 -12.63
C GLY A 60 10.03 7.11 -12.19
N HIS A 61 9.99 8.07 -11.26
CA HIS A 61 11.21 8.62 -10.67
C HIS A 61 11.97 7.59 -9.82
N VAL A 62 11.28 6.80 -8.99
CA VAL A 62 11.86 5.70 -8.20
C VAL A 62 12.46 4.62 -9.12
N ALA A 63 11.75 4.23 -10.18
CA ALA A 63 12.24 3.26 -11.16
C ALA A 63 13.58 3.66 -11.77
N ALA A 64 13.75 4.95 -12.09
CA ALA A 64 15.00 5.49 -12.65
C ALA A 64 16.16 5.58 -11.63
N LYS A 65 15.87 5.49 -10.34
CA LYS A 65 16.86 5.63 -9.26
C LYS A 65 17.23 4.29 -8.59
N THR A 66 16.46 3.24 -8.85
CA THR A 66 16.62 1.90 -8.28
C THR A 66 16.92 0.87 -9.36
N THR A 67 17.50 -0.27 -8.99
CA THR A 67 17.90 -1.31 -9.95
C THR A 67 17.49 -2.73 -9.55
N LYS A 68 17.11 -2.95 -8.27
CA LYS A 68 16.85 -4.29 -7.73
C LYS A 68 15.51 -4.38 -7.01
N ILE A 69 15.20 -3.41 -6.16
CA ILE A 69 13.99 -3.42 -5.35
C ILE A 69 12.75 -3.43 -6.24
N ARG A 70 11.77 -4.27 -5.94
CA ARG A 70 10.47 -4.21 -6.59
C ARG A 70 9.74 -2.95 -6.14
N ILE A 71 9.01 -2.35 -7.04
CA ILE A 71 8.28 -1.11 -6.81
C ILE A 71 6.80 -1.34 -7.07
N GLY A 72 5.93 -0.88 -6.18
CA GLY A 72 4.50 -1.14 -6.34
C GLY A 72 3.61 -0.02 -5.83
N THR A 73 2.36 -0.04 -6.26
CA THR A 73 1.32 0.80 -5.68
C THR A 73 0.62 0.07 -4.53
N GLY A 74 0.47 0.73 -3.42
CA GLY A 74 -0.23 0.21 -2.25
C GLY A 74 -1.25 1.24 -1.70
N ILE A 75 -2.16 1.70 -2.53
CA ILE A 75 -2.69 1.26 -3.83
C ILE A 75 -2.86 2.41 -4.83
N THR A 76 -3.12 2.08 -6.10
CA THR A 76 -3.80 2.98 -7.04
C THR A 76 -5.31 2.86 -6.83
N VAL A 77 -6.00 3.98 -6.64
CA VAL A 77 -7.45 4.00 -6.40
C VAL A 77 -8.19 4.05 -7.74
N LEU A 78 -8.45 2.89 -8.33
CA LEU A 78 -8.96 2.77 -9.71
C LEU A 78 -10.21 3.60 -10.04
N PRO A 79 -11.21 3.77 -9.13
CA PRO A 79 -12.38 4.58 -9.43
C PRO A 79 -12.08 6.04 -9.76
N PHE A 80 -10.93 6.56 -9.40
CA PHE A 80 -10.53 7.95 -9.66
C PHE A 80 -9.91 8.16 -11.05
N HIS A 81 -9.61 7.07 -11.76
CA HIS A 81 -8.81 7.10 -12.98
C HIS A 81 -9.52 6.52 -14.20
N ASN A 82 -9.04 6.91 -15.38
CA ASN A 82 -9.36 6.19 -16.61
C ASN A 82 -8.52 4.90 -16.67
N PRO A 83 -9.13 3.70 -16.71
CA PRO A 83 -8.40 2.44 -16.66
C PRO A 83 -7.46 2.21 -17.86
N ILE A 84 -7.74 2.80 -19.02
CA ILE A 84 -6.86 2.70 -20.19
C ILE A 84 -5.56 3.48 -19.94
N VAL A 85 -5.67 4.66 -19.32
CA VAL A 85 -4.51 5.47 -18.94
C VAL A 85 -3.67 4.72 -17.90
N ILE A 86 -4.31 4.15 -16.85
CA ILE A 86 -3.62 3.34 -15.84
C ILE A 86 -2.90 2.13 -16.49
N ALA A 87 -3.55 1.45 -17.43
CA ALA A 87 -2.92 0.32 -18.12
C ALA A 87 -1.64 0.74 -18.85
N SER A 88 -1.65 1.92 -19.50
CA SER A 88 -0.48 2.47 -20.22
C SER A 88 0.61 2.95 -19.25
N GLU A 89 0.25 3.67 -18.19
CA GLU A 89 1.20 4.17 -17.19
C GLU A 89 1.88 3.02 -16.43
N ALA A 90 1.12 2.02 -16.01
CA ALA A 90 1.64 0.83 -15.37
C ALA A 90 2.61 0.06 -16.28
N ALA A 91 2.25 -0.13 -17.53
CA ALA A 91 3.13 -0.74 -18.51
C ALA A 91 4.40 0.09 -18.77
N MET A 92 4.29 1.42 -18.78
CA MET A 92 5.45 2.32 -18.89
C MET A 92 6.41 2.16 -17.70
N ILE A 93 5.89 2.12 -16.47
CA ILE A 93 6.71 1.93 -15.27
C ILE A 93 7.35 0.54 -15.29
N ASP A 94 6.62 -0.49 -15.72
CA ASP A 94 7.13 -1.84 -15.85
C ASP A 94 8.31 -1.92 -16.81
N VAL A 95 8.20 -1.29 -17.99
CA VAL A 95 9.28 -1.19 -18.99
C VAL A 95 10.47 -0.39 -18.43
N LEU A 96 10.23 0.76 -17.80
CA LEU A 96 11.29 1.62 -17.25
C LEU A 96 12.02 1.00 -16.06
N SER A 97 11.37 0.07 -15.35
CA SER A 97 11.93 -0.64 -14.22
C SER A 97 12.49 -2.02 -14.55
N ASP A 98 12.53 -2.43 -15.83
CA ASP A 98 12.95 -3.77 -16.25
C ASP A 98 12.14 -4.88 -15.58
N GLY A 99 10.79 -4.74 -15.53
CA GLY A 99 9.88 -5.75 -15.01
C GLY A 99 9.83 -5.86 -13.48
N ARG A 100 10.15 -4.78 -12.75
CA ARG A 100 10.10 -4.74 -11.28
C ARG A 100 8.83 -4.12 -10.72
N PHE A 101 7.84 -3.82 -11.55
CA PHE A 101 6.63 -3.14 -11.12
C PHE A 101 5.51 -4.11 -10.73
N ASP A 102 4.81 -3.79 -9.64
CA ASP A 102 3.61 -4.48 -9.15
C ASP A 102 2.45 -3.47 -9.02
N LEU A 103 1.31 -3.75 -9.65
CA LEU A 103 0.15 -2.87 -9.59
C LEU A 103 -0.80 -3.28 -8.46
N GLY A 104 -0.66 -2.66 -7.30
CA GLY A 104 -1.65 -2.76 -6.23
C GLY A 104 -2.83 -1.82 -6.49
N VAL A 105 -4.04 -2.36 -6.43
CA VAL A 105 -5.26 -1.65 -6.78
C VAL A 105 -6.32 -1.75 -5.69
N GLY A 106 -7.18 -0.75 -5.61
CA GLY A 106 -8.28 -0.75 -4.67
C GLY A 106 -9.41 0.20 -5.05
N ARG A 107 -10.46 0.12 -4.24
CA ARG A 107 -11.70 0.87 -4.45
C ARG A 107 -11.65 2.29 -3.90
N GLY A 108 -10.73 2.55 -2.96
CA GLY A 108 -10.76 3.78 -2.16
C GLY A 108 -11.78 3.73 -1.02
N TYR A 109 -11.70 4.69 -0.10
CA TYR A 109 -12.60 4.76 1.07
C TYR A 109 -12.83 6.17 1.61
N GLN A 110 -12.03 7.15 1.21
CA GLN A 110 -12.11 8.52 1.75
C GLN A 110 -13.14 9.33 0.97
N LEU A 111 -14.28 9.67 1.59
CA LEU A 111 -15.36 10.40 0.93
C LEU A 111 -14.90 11.75 0.36
N GLN A 112 -14.00 12.44 1.04
CA GLN A 112 -13.45 13.72 0.56
C GLN A 112 -12.69 13.57 -0.77
N GLU A 113 -12.06 12.41 -1.01
CA GLU A 113 -11.37 12.14 -2.27
C GLU A 113 -12.39 11.90 -3.40
N PHE A 114 -13.43 11.12 -3.14
CA PHE A 114 -14.54 10.94 -4.08
C PHE A 114 -15.24 12.27 -4.42
N GLU A 115 -15.55 13.08 -3.41
CA GLU A 115 -16.18 14.40 -3.59
C GLU A 115 -15.27 15.34 -4.38
N GLY A 116 -13.98 15.43 -4.01
CA GLY A 116 -13.02 16.32 -4.65
C GLY A 116 -12.67 15.95 -6.09
N LEU A 117 -12.72 14.67 -6.44
CA LEU A 117 -12.45 14.16 -7.80
C LEU A 117 -13.74 13.98 -8.63
N GLY A 118 -14.91 14.30 -8.06
CA GLY A 118 -16.19 14.25 -8.77
C GLY A 118 -16.65 12.83 -9.11
N VAL A 119 -16.27 11.84 -8.30
CA VAL A 119 -16.63 10.43 -8.49
C VAL A 119 -17.73 10.05 -7.48
N ASP A 120 -18.82 9.45 -7.95
CA ASP A 120 -19.83 8.94 -7.05
C ASP A 120 -19.34 7.70 -6.30
N VAL A 121 -19.28 7.78 -4.98
CA VAL A 121 -18.84 6.68 -4.11
C VAL A 121 -19.74 5.45 -4.22
N GLU A 122 -21.01 5.61 -4.59
CA GLU A 122 -21.93 4.48 -4.81
C GLU A 122 -21.53 3.63 -6.04
N GLU A 123 -20.82 4.22 -6.98
CA GLU A 123 -20.30 3.54 -8.16
C GLU A 123 -18.91 2.93 -7.94
N ALA A 124 -18.26 3.19 -6.80
CA ALA A 124 -16.86 2.82 -6.55
C ALA A 124 -16.57 1.32 -6.80
N THR A 125 -17.47 0.43 -6.37
CA THR A 125 -17.29 -1.02 -6.56
C THR A 125 -17.40 -1.43 -8.02
N ASP A 126 -18.38 -0.87 -8.74
CA ASP A 126 -18.61 -1.20 -10.15
C ASP A 126 -17.46 -0.65 -11.01
N ARG A 127 -17.05 0.61 -10.77
CA ARG A 127 -15.88 1.24 -11.43
C ARG A 127 -14.61 0.45 -11.20
N PHE A 128 -14.36 0.04 -9.96
CA PHE A 128 -13.18 -0.75 -9.60
C PHE A 128 -13.14 -2.07 -10.39
N ARG A 129 -14.23 -2.84 -10.39
CA ARG A 129 -14.30 -4.14 -11.06
C ARG A 129 -14.13 -4.00 -12.58
N GLU A 130 -14.83 -3.03 -13.18
CA GLU A 130 -14.68 -2.75 -14.60
C GLU A 130 -13.27 -2.32 -14.97
N SER A 131 -12.65 -1.46 -14.16
CA SER A 131 -11.27 -1.00 -14.38
C SER A 131 -10.27 -2.16 -14.34
N VAL A 132 -10.41 -3.10 -13.42
CA VAL A 132 -9.57 -4.32 -13.37
C VAL A 132 -9.69 -5.11 -14.68
N ASP A 133 -10.91 -5.34 -15.15
CA ASP A 133 -11.15 -6.08 -16.38
C ASP A 133 -10.56 -5.38 -17.62
N VAL A 134 -10.74 -4.05 -17.71
CA VAL A 134 -10.18 -3.24 -18.80
C VAL A 134 -8.65 -3.28 -18.80
N ILE A 135 -8.01 -3.13 -17.64
CA ILE A 135 -6.55 -3.14 -17.52
C ILE A 135 -5.98 -4.50 -17.91
N LEU A 136 -6.51 -5.60 -17.37
CA LEU A 136 -6.04 -6.95 -17.70
C LEU A 136 -6.19 -7.21 -19.20
N LYS A 137 -7.31 -6.83 -19.79
CA LYS A 137 -7.56 -6.97 -21.22
C LYS A 137 -6.62 -6.11 -22.06
N ALA A 138 -6.36 -4.87 -21.63
CA ALA A 138 -5.44 -3.96 -22.31
C ALA A 138 -4.00 -4.50 -22.38
N TRP A 139 -3.56 -5.26 -21.38
CA TRP A 139 -2.22 -5.85 -21.36
C TRP A 139 -2.09 -7.13 -22.18
N THR A 140 -3.17 -7.93 -22.26
CA THR A 140 -3.14 -9.27 -22.87
C THR A 140 -3.58 -9.30 -24.33
N GLU A 141 -4.42 -8.36 -24.77
CA GLU A 141 -4.88 -8.28 -26.16
C GLU A 141 -4.04 -7.31 -26.98
N GLU A 142 -3.86 -7.61 -28.27
CA GLU A 142 -3.15 -6.71 -29.20
C GLU A 142 -3.85 -5.35 -29.27
N LYS A 143 -5.18 -5.38 -29.47
CA LYS A 143 -6.05 -4.21 -29.52
C LYS A 143 -7.19 -4.36 -28.54
N LEU A 144 -7.43 -3.33 -27.77
CA LEU A 144 -8.51 -3.28 -26.80
C LEU A 144 -9.84 -2.96 -27.47
N THR A 145 -10.81 -3.86 -27.29
CA THR A 145 -12.24 -3.57 -27.47
C THR A 145 -12.97 -3.91 -26.18
N TYR A 146 -13.64 -2.92 -25.63
CA TYR A 146 -14.42 -3.05 -24.40
C TYR A 146 -15.68 -2.20 -24.46
N ASN A 147 -16.79 -2.76 -24.01
CA ASN A 147 -18.10 -2.06 -23.96
C ASN A 147 -18.71 -2.28 -22.56
N GLY A 148 -18.36 -1.41 -21.63
CA GLY A 148 -18.79 -1.44 -20.24
C GLY A 148 -19.74 -0.31 -19.88
N LYS A 149 -20.03 -0.21 -18.59
CA LYS A 149 -20.85 0.88 -18.03
C LYS A 149 -20.10 2.21 -18.05
N PHE A 150 -18.80 2.18 -17.75
CA PHE A 150 -17.95 3.38 -17.58
C PHE A 150 -16.92 3.54 -18.70
N THR A 151 -16.52 2.43 -19.33
CA THR A 151 -15.47 2.42 -20.35
C THR A 151 -15.99 1.84 -21.65
N ASN A 152 -15.92 2.64 -22.72
CA ASN A 152 -16.30 2.21 -24.05
C ASN A 152 -15.16 2.53 -25.03
N VAL A 153 -14.58 1.49 -25.65
CA VAL A 153 -13.45 1.61 -26.61
C VAL A 153 -13.53 0.50 -27.64
N THR A 154 -13.19 0.82 -28.89
CA THR A 154 -13.23 -0.16 -29.98
C THR A 154 -11.93 -0.10 -30.77
N ASP A 155 -11.28 -1.27 -30.90
CA ASP A 155 -10.11 -1.51 -31.77
C ASP A 155 -8.98 -0.48 -31.58
N LYS A 156 -8.53 -0.28 -30.32
CA LYS A 156 -7.45 0.66 -30.00
C LYS A 156 -6.22 -0.06 -29.48
N TRP A 157 -5.06 0.31 -29.98
CA TRP A 157 -3.80 -0.10 -29.37
C TRP A 157 -3.60 0.62 -28.04
N VAL A 158 -3.38 -0.15 -26.98
CA VAL A 158 -2.94 0.36 -25.69
C VAL A 158 -1.46 0.03 -25.57
N ILE A 159 -0.63 1.05 -25.58
CA ILE A 159 0.84 0.96 -25.63
C ILE A 159 1.46 1.91 -24.59
N PRO A 160 2.67 1.55 -24.05
CA PRO A 160 3.42 0.33 -24.33
C PRO A 160 2.71 -0.92 -23.80
N LYS A 161 3.18 -2.10 -24.23
CA LYS A 161 2.84 -3.36 -23.54
C LYS A 161 3.85 -3.60 -22.41
N PRO A 162 3.46 -4.21 -21.30
CA PRO A 162 4.39 -4.51 -20.21
C PRO A 162 5.41 -5.58 -20.61
N ILE A 163 6.56 -5.59 -19.93
CA ILE A 163 7.55 -6.67 -20.01
C ILE A 163 7.03 -7.91 -19.31
N GLN A 164 6.46 -7.72 -18.09
CA GLN A 164 5.77 -8.79 -17.35
C GLN A 164 4.45 -9.11 -18.06
N SER A 165 4.10 -10.38 -18.21
CA SER A 165 2.90 -10.78 -18.95
C SER A 165 2.01 -11.74 -18.14
N PRO A 166 1.02 -11.20 -17.44
CA PRO A 166 0.75 -9.79 -17.15
C PRO A 166 1.64 -9.25 -16.01
N ILE A 167 1.58 -7.91 -15.79
CA ILE A 167 2.09 -7.31 -14.53
C ILE A 167 1.35 -7.95 -13.35
N PRO A 168 2.02 -8.32 -12.26
CA PRO A 168 1.35 -8.76 -11.06
C PRO A 168 0.37 -7.70 -10.56
N MET A 169 -0.92 -8.04 -10.54
CA MET A 169 -1.97 -7.18 -10.01
C MET A 169 -2.38 -7.68 -8.63
N ILE A 170 -2.37 -6.77 -7.65
CA ILE A 170 -2.65 -7.07 -6.26
C ILE A 170 -3.86 -6.27 -5.79
N VAL A 171 -4.91 -6.94 -5.34
CA VAL A 171 -6.15 -6.30 -4.88
C VAL A 171 -6.06 -6.03 -3.38
N ALA A 172 -6.16 -4.77 -2.97
CA ALA A 172 -6.31 -4.44 -1.56
C ALA A 172 -7.65 -4.94 -1.03
N VAL A 173 -7.59 -5.79 -0.02
CA VAL A 173 -8.77 -6.39 0.58
C VAL A 173 -8.84 -6.10 2.07
N SER A 174 -10.05 -6.07 2.55
CA SER A 174 -10.38 -6.21 3.95
C SER A 174 -10.97 -7.62 4.18
N THR A 175 -11.76 -7.82 5.22
CA THR A 175 -12.47 -9.08 5.43
C THR A 175 -13.77 -9.20 4.59
N THR A 176 -14.01 -8.33 3.62
CA THR A 176 -15.20 -8.35 2.77
C THR A 176 -15.15 -9.54 1.81
N PRO A 177 -16.02 -10.56 1.98
CA PRO A 177 -15.94 -11.81 1.22
C PRO A 177 -16.03 -11.60 -0.28
N GLU A 178 -16.86 -10.66 -0.73
CA GLU A 178 -17.09 -10.37 -2.15
C GLU A 178 -15.86 -9.80 -2.85
N THR A 179 -15.00 -9.06 -2.12
CA THR A 179 -13.75 -8.53 -2.69
C THR A 179 -12.68 -9.60 -2.76
N ILE A 180 -12.60 -10.46 -1.73
CA ILE A 180 -11.68 -11.61 -1.72
C ILE A 180 -12.06 -12.60 -2.83
N ASP A 181 -13.36 -12.90 -2.96
CA ASP A 181 -13.88 -13.77 -4.00
C ASP A 181 -13.60 -13.22 -5.41
N PHE A 182 -13.83 -11.91 -5.62
CA PHE A 182 -13.52 -11.24 -6.88
C PHE A 182 -12.03 -11.37 -7.24
N ALA A 183 -11.12 -11.08 -6.31
CA ALA A 183 -9.68 -11.21 -6.55
C ALA A 183 -9.32 -12.66 -6.93
N ALA A 184 -9.79 -13.63 -6.14
CA ALA A 184 -9.52 -15.05 -6.37
C ALA A 184 -10.10 -15.55 -7.69
N SER A 185 -11.32 -15.11 -8.07
CA SER A 185 -11.96 -15.52 -9.35
C SER A 185 -11.18 -15.08 -10.59
N LYS A 186 -10.41 -14.00 -10.46
CA LYS A 186 -9.53 -13.46 -11.51
C LYS A 186 -8.09 -14.02 -11.42
N GLY A 187 -7.78 -14.88 -10.44
CA GLY A 187 -6.42 -15.35 -10.18
C GLY A 187 -5.48 -14.27 -9.66
N LEU A 188 -6.01 -13.19 -9.06
CA LEU A 188 -5.24 -12.05 -8.58
C LEU A 188 -4.82 -12.24 -7.13
N THR A 189 -3.63 -11.75 -6.80
CA THR A 189 -3.13 -11.70 -5.43
C THR A 189 -3.90 -10.66 -4.61
N VAL A 190 -3.95 -10.86 -3.29
CA VAL A 190 -4.52 -9.90 -2.35
C VAL A 190 -3.43 -9.19 -1.54
N MET A 191 -3.71 -7.96 -1.10
CA MET A 191 -2.91 -7.20 -0.14
C MET A 191 -3.78 -6.89 1.07
N VAL A 192 -3.26 -7.14 2.27
CA VAL A 192 -3.98 -6.87 3.52
C VAL A 192 -3.32 -5.70 4.24
N GLY A 193 -4.06 -4.63 4.49
CA GLY A 193 -3.53 -3.44 5.15
C GLY A 193 -4.54 -2.76 6.08
N GLY A 194 -4.11 -1.64 6.66
CA GLY A 194 -4.93 -0.81 7.52
C GLY A 194 -5.51 -1.55 8.73
N PRO A 195 -6.76 -1.24 9.13
CA PRO A 195 -7.38 -1.84 10.32
C PRO A 195 -7.39 -3.37 10.31
N THR A 196 -7.59 -3.99 9.14
CA THR A 196 -7.64 -5.46 9.00
C THR A 196 -6.32 -6.13 9.42
N ALA A 197 -5.20 -5.56 8.99
CA ALA A 197 -3.89 -6.06 9.36
C ALA A 197 -3.55 -5.77 10.84
N ILE A 198 -3.82 -4.54 11.30
CA ILE A 198 -3.56 -4.09 12.69
C ILE A 198 -4.37 -4.93 13.70
N LEU A 199 -5.61 -5.31 13.37
CA LEU A 199 -6.46 -6.18 14.18
C LEU A 199 -6.08 -7.67 14.09
N GLY A 200 -4.98 -8.02 13.39
CA GLY A 200 -4.47 -9.38 13.29
C GLY A 200 -5.30 -10.33 12.43
N GLN A 201 -6.16 -9.81 11.56
CA GLN A 201 -7.05 -10.60 10.72
C GLN A 201 -6.39 -11.07 9.40
N ALA A 202 -5.15 -10.69 9.15
CA ALA A 202 -4.44 -11.03 7.91
C ALA A 202 -4.32 -12.55 7.67
N PRO A 203 -4.03 -13.41 8.66
CA PRO A 203 -4.00 -14.85 8.47
C PRO A 203 -5.32 -15.42 7.94
N ASP A 204 -6.45 -15.01 8.50
CA ASP A 204 -7.78 -15.47 8.09
C ASP A 204 -8.15 -15.01 6.68
N VAL A 205 -7.80 -13.77 6.35
CA VAL A 205 -7.99 -13.23 4.98
C VAL A 205 -7.17 -14.03 3.97
N ILE A 206 -5.89 -14.28 4.26
CA ILE A 206 -5.01 -15.08 3.39
C ILE A 206 -5.54 -16.51 3.23
N LYS A 207 -5.95 -17.14 4.33
CA LYS A 207 -6.55 -18.49 4.30
C LYS A 207 -7.82 -18.52 3.45
N THR A 208 -8.69 -17.53 3.62
CA THR A 208 -9.92 -17.42 2.82
C THR A 208 -9.62 -17.22 1.34
N TRP A 209 -8.68 -16.34 1.00
CA TRP A 209 -8.23 -16.11 -0.35
C TRP A 209 -7.65 -17.38 -0.99
N ARG A 210 -6.77 -18.13 -0.31
CA ARG A 210 -6.21 -19.39 -0.79
C ARG A 210 -7.30 -20.41 -1.09
N SER A 211 -8.26 -20.59 -0.18
CA SER A 211 -9.41 -21.48 -0.37
C SER A 211 -10.25 -21.11 -1.58
N LYS A 212 -10.42 -19.79 -1.85
CA LYS A 212 -11.11 -19.31 -3.04
C LYS A 212 -10.29 -19.51 -4.31
N MET A 213 -8.98 -19.31 -4.27
CA MET A 213 -8.09 -19.61 -5.40
C MET A 213 -8.20 -21.10 -5.80
N ASP A 214 -8.20 -22.03 -4.83
CA ASP A 214 -8.41 -23.47 -5.06
C ASP A 214 -9.78 -23.73 -5.71
N GLN A 215 -10.83 -23.07 -5.19
CA GLN A 215 -12.20 -23.21 -5.73
C GLN A 215 -12.29 -22.83 -7.22
N TYR A 216 -11.51 -21.81 -7.65
CA TYR A 216 -11.45 -21.37 -9.04
C TYR A 216 -10.36 -22.07 -9.86
N GLY A 217 -9.59 -22.99 -9.27
CA GLY A 217 -8.50 -23.71 -9.94
C GLY A 217 -7.28 -22.85 -10.26
N ASN A 218 -7.12 -21.74 -9.57
CA ASN A 218 -5.99 -20.83 -9.74
C ASN A 218 -4.78 -21.24 -8.88
N LYS A 219 -3.57 -21.22 -9.46
CA LYS A 219 -2.34 -21.56 -8.75
C LYS A 219 -1.93 -20.43 -7.81
N HIS A 220 -1.59 -20.74 -6.56
CA HIS A 220 -1.23 -19.74 -5.55
C HIS A 220 -0.12 -20.16 -4.58
N ASP A 221 0.43 -21.38 -4.68
CA ASP A 221 1.41 -21.92 -3.72
C ASP A 221 2.70 -21.10 -3.65
N HIS A 222 3.05 -20.45 -4.75
CA HIS A 222 4.24 -19.59 -4.88
C HIS A 222 4.01 -18.15 -4.44
N ILE A 223 2.78 -17.79 -4.03
CA ILE A 223 2.38 -16.41 -3.71
C ILE A 223 2.29 -16.25 -2.20
N ASP A 224 3.05 -15.30 -1.66
CA ASP A 224 2.89 -14.82 -0.30
C ASP A 224 2.28 -13.41 -0.34
N PRO A 225 0.96 -13.27 -0.05
CA PRO A 225 0.28 -11.99 -0.09
C PRO A 225 0.94 -10.94 0.80
N PRO A 226 1.20 -9.71 0.31
CA PRO A 226 1.78 -8.65 1.11
C PRO A 226 0.82 -8.18 2.21
N VAL A 227 1.37 -8.00 3.41
CA VAL A 227 0.65 -7.55 4.60
C VAL A 227 1.31 -6.29 5.15
N GLN A 228 0.56 -5.21 5.24
CA GLN A 228 1.02 -3.96 5.84
C GLN A 228 0.92 -4.01 7.36
N LEU A 229 2.05 -3.97 8.05
CA LEU A 229 2.10 -3.91 9.51
C LEU A 229 2.92 -2.69 9.97
N PRO A 230 2.50 -2.00 11.04
CA PRO A 230 3.34 -0.99 11.68
C PRO A 230 4.59 -1.66 12.28
N ILE A 231 5.78 -1.22 11.87
CA ILE A 231 7.06 -1.76 12.34
C ILE A 231 7.88 -0.62 12.93
N TYR A 232 8.43 -0.85 14.12
CA TYR A 232 9.42 0.06 14.70
C TYR A 232 10.45 -0.69 15.54
N VAL A 233 11.72 -0.54 15.17
CA VAL A 233 12.85 -1.18 15.83
C VAL A 233 13.69 -0.14 16.55
N ALA A 234 14.02 -0.37 17.81
CA ALA A 234 14.87 0.51 18.60
C ALA A 234 15.84 -0.29 19.49
N PRO A 235 16.91 0.31 20.00
CA PRO A 235 17.88 -0.36 20.88
C PRO A 235 17.26 -0.91 22.16
N THR A 236 16.20 -0.27 22.67
CA THR A 236 15.49 -0.70 23.88
C THR A 236 14.00 -0.77 23.66
N MET A 237 13.33 -1.61 24.45
CA MET A 237 11.84 -1.69 24.45
C MET A 237 11.21 -0.35 24.82
N GLU A 238 11.82 0.39 25.75
CA GLU A 238 11.34 1.70 26.17
C GLU A 238 11.32 2.69 25.00
N GLU A 239 12.42 2.78 24.25
CA GLU A 239 12.48 3.61 23.04
C GLU A 239 11.49 3.12 21.97
N ALA A 240 11.43 1.80 21.73
CA ALA A 240 10.51 1.22 20.76
C ALA A 240 9.03 1.56 21.00
N MET A 241 8.64 1.72 22.26
CA MET A 241 7.26 2.07 22.65
C MET A 241 7.03 3.58 22.75
N ASN A 242 8.05 4.38 23.05
CA ASN A 242 7.90 5.82 23.28
C ASN A 242 8.18 6.65 22.05
N ASP A 243 9.15 6.29 21.22
CA ASP A 243 9.56 7.07 20.05
C ASP A 243 8.44 7.28 19.02
N PRO A 244 7.59 6.27 18.72
CA PRO A 244 6.50 6.44 17.75
C PRO A 244 5.32 7.27 18.26
N LYS A 245 5.23 7.66 19.54
CA LYS A 245 4.06 8.36 20.09
C LYS A 245 3.69 9.62 19.31
N GLY A 246 4.68 10.44 18.95
CA GLY A 246 4.42 11.66 18.15
C GLY A 246 3.81 11.35 16.78
N TYR A 247 4.23 10.27 16.15
CA TYR A 247 3.64 9.78 14.91
C TYR A 247 2.23 9.21 15.14
N ASP A 248 2.04 8.43 16.19
CA ASP A 248 0.74 7.85 16.52
C ASP A 248 -0.29 8.97 16.72
N ASP A 249 0.07 10.02 17.50
CA ASP A 249 -0.79 11.19 17.73
C ASP A 249 -1.09 11.95 16.42
N PHE A 250 -0.07 12.19 15.60
CA PHE A 250 -0.21 12.84 14.29
C PHE A 250 -1.12 12.01 13.36
N SER A 251 -0.90 10.72 13.28
CA SER A 251 -1.71 9.81 12.46
C SER A 251 -3.16 9.74 12.94
N LEU A 252 -3.39 9.65 14.24
CA LEU A 252 -4.73 9.66 14.82
C LEU A 252 -5.46 10.98 14.52
N LYS A 253 -4.76 12.12 14.63
CA LYS A 253 -5.32 13.45 14.30
C LYS A 253 -5.72 13.54 12.82
N ILE A 254 -4.93 13.00 11.92
CA ILE A 254 -5.26 12.98 10.48
C ILE A 254 -6.44 12.01 10.24
N LEU A 255 -6.34 10.78 10.72
CA LEU A 255 -7.37 9.76 10.51
C LEU A 255 -8.73 10.19 11.07
N SER A 256 -8.75 10.91 12.19
CA SER A 256 -9.99 11.47 12.74
C SER A 256 -10.65 12.52 11.83
N LYS A 257 -9.87 13.22 11.00
CA LYS A 257 -10.35 14.21 10.03
C LYS A 257 -10.79 13.60 8.71
N ILE A 258 -10.08 12.54 8.27
CA ILE A 258 -10.41 11.81 7.04
C ILE A 258 -11.71 11.00 7.21
N GLY A 259 -11.94 10.54 8.43
CA GLY A 259 -13.20 9.91 8.82
C GLY A 259 -13.38 8.48 8.30
N THR A 260 -14.44 7.88 8.80
CA THR A 260 -15.05 6.68 8.22
C THR A 260 -15.89 7.09 7.01
N PRO A 261 -16.12 6.22 6.01
CA PRO A 261 -17.00 6.52 4.88
C PRO A 261 -18.45 6.54 5.32
N ILE A 262 -18.82 7.58 6.07
CA ILE A 262 -20.19 7.89 6.49
C ILE A 262 -20.54 9.24 5.88
N LYS A 263 -21.60 9.29 5.08
CA LYS A 263 -22.08 10.51 4.43
C LYS A 263 -22.58 11.54 5.45
N LYS A 264 -22.73 12.79 5.05
CA LYS A 264 -23.22 13.88 5.90
C LYS A 264 -24.64 13.62 6.48
N ASP A 265 -25.44 12.83 5.78
CA ASP A 265 -26.76 12.40 6.22
C ASP A 265 -26.76 11.17 7.15
N GLY A 266 -25.57 10.67 7.51
CA GLY A 266 -25.37 9.51 8.37
C GLY A 266 -25.45 8.16 7.66
N THR A 267 -25.68 8.12 6.36
CA THR A 267 -25.74 6.87 5.60
C THR A 267 -24.34 6.36 5.25
N ILE A 268 -24.22 5.03 5.15
CA ILE A 268 -22.99 4.36 4.73
C ILE A 268 -23.11 4.01 3.24
N PRO A 269 -22.15 4.41 2.39
CA PRO A 269 -22.17 4.04 0.98
C PRO A 269 -22.17 2.52 0.77
N LYS A 270 -22.77 2.07 -0.31
CA LYS A 270 -22.90 0.65 -0.66
C LYS A 270 -21.54 -0.08 -0.61
N GLY A 271 -21.47 -1.16 0.14
CA GLY A 271 -20.29 -2.01 0.27
C GLY A 271 -19.21 -1.50 1.23
N TYR A 272 -19.50 -0.48 2.06
CA TYR A 272 -18.61 0.00 3.11
C TYR A 272 -19.06 -0.37 4.53
N ASP A 273 -20.23 -1.00 4.68
CA ASP A 273 -20.81 -1.36 6.00
C ASP A 273 -19.86 -2.16 6.87
N GLN A 274 -19.25 -3.21 6.32
CA GLN A 274 -18.33 -4.06 7.07
C GLN A 274 -17.06 -3.30 7.48
N TRP A 275 -16.58 -2.38 6.65
CA TRP A 275 -15.42 -1.56 6.95
C TRP A 275 -15.72 -0.56 8.08
N VAL A 276 -16.87 0.10 8.03
CA VAL A 276 -17.33 1.03 9.07
C VAL A 276 -17.56 0.30 10.40
N ASN A 277 -18.20 -0.85 10.38
CA ASN A 277 -18.48 -1.63 11.58
C ASN A 277 -17.20 -2.11 12.28
N ARG A 278 -16.18 -2.51 11.51
CA ARG A 278 -14.89 -2.92 12.06
C ARG A 278 -14.11 -1.80 12.72
N GLN A 279 -14.18 -0.59 12.21
CA GLN A 279 -13.52 0.54 12.88
C GLN A 279 -14.08 0.84 14.26
N LYS A 280 -15.30 0.37 14.57
CA LYS A 280 -15.91 0.46 15.90
C LYS A 280 -15.39 -0.61 16.87
N ASP A 281 -14.81 -1.69 16.34
CA ASP A 281 -14.31 -2.81 17.17
C ASP A 281 -12.87 -2.57 17.63
N ARG A 282 -12.71 -1.70 18.63
CA ARG A 282 -11.41 -1.42 19.25
C ARG A 282 -10.90 -2.55 20.17
N GLN A 283 -11.72 -3.53 20.53
CA GLN A 283 -11.32 -4.65 21.41
C GLN A 283 -10.52 -5.72 20.64
N GLY A 284 -10.63 -5.77 19.32
CA GLY A 284 -9.91 -6.72 18.45
C GLY A 284 -8.39 -6.62 18.56
N VAL A 285 -7.83 -5.43 18.84
CA VAL A 285 -6.37 -5.24 18.96
C VAL A 285 -5.79 -6.04 20.13
N GLN A 286 -6.51 -6.19 21.24
CA GLN A 286 -6.04 -6.93 22.41
C GLN A 286 -6.01 -8.44 22.19
N ASN A 287 -6.77 -8.95 21.23
CA ASN A 287 -6.88 -10.38 20.89
C ASN A 287 -6.19 -10.75 19.57
N SER A 288 -5.35 -9.85 19.03
CA SER A 288 -4.66 -10.09 17.77
C SER A 288 -3.70 -11.28 17.86
N GLU A 289 -3.81 -12.23 16.92
CA GLU A 289 -2.86 -13.33 16.77
C GLU A 289 -1.52 -12.88 16.17
N ILE A 290 -1.48 -11.68 15.58
CA ILE A 290 -0.28 -11.06 15.03
C ILE A 290 0.26 -10.04 16.05
N PRO A 291 1.52 -10.18 16.50
CA PRO A 291 2.08 -9.28 17.50
C PRO A 291 2.32 -7.88 16.92
N LEU A 292 2.26 -6.87 17.78
CA LEU A 292 2.72 -5.52 17.43
C LEU A 292 4.23 -5.56 17.18
N LEU A 293 4.65 -5.17 15.96
CA LEU A 293 6.06 -5.20 15.55
C LEU A 293 6.82 -3.96 16.05
N ARG A 294 6.86 -3.78 17.39
CA ARG A 294 7.68 -2.78 18.09
C ARG A 294 8.55 -3.48 19.11
N GLY A 295 9.84 -3.16 19.15
CA GLY A 295 10.78 -3.78 20.08
C GLY A 295 12.24 -3.64 19.67
N THR A 296 13.10 -4.36 20.38
CA THR A 296 14.50 -4.53 20.01
C THR A 296 14.62 -5.41 18.77
N PRO A 297 15.80 -5.47 18.11
CA PRO A 297 16.00 -6.40 17.00
C PRO A 297 15.63 -7.84 17.32
N GLU A 298 15.97 -8.32 18.52
CA GLU A 298 15.67 -9.68 18.99
C GLU A 298 14.16 -9.90 19.15
N ASP A 299 13.46 -8.95 19.78
CA ASP A 299 11.98 -9.00 19.93
C ASP A 299 11.30 -9.05 18.56
N ILE A 300 11.79 -8.25 17.60
CA ILE A 300 11.21 -8.22 16.25
C ILE A 300 11.43 -9.54 15.52
N ILE A 301 12.59 -10.16 15.64
CA ILE A 301 12.86 -11.47 15.04
C ILE A 301 11.88 -12.52 15.58
N GLU A 302 11.67 -12.59 16.90
CA GLU A 302 10.71 -13.53 17.50
C GLU A 302 9.28 -13.27 17.00
N LYS A 303 8.86 -12.01 16.93
CA LYS A 303 7.53 -11.61 16.45
C LYS A 303 7.34 -11.94 14.96
N LEU A 304 8.37 -11.77 14.14
CA LEU A 304 8.34 -12.13 12.72
C LEU A 304 8.24 -13.65 12.53
N LEU A 305 8.86 -14.46 13.39
CA LEU A 305 8.68 -15.91 13.37
C LEU A 305 7.23 -16.31 13.67
N ILE A 306 6.57 -15.65 14.64
CA ILE A 306 5.14 -15.85 14.92
C ILE A 306 4.31 -15.50 13.67
N CYS A 307 4.58 -14.35 13.03
CA CYS A 307 3.89 -13.97 11.79
C CYS A 307 4.04 -15.06 10.71
N LYS A 308 5.25 -15.57 10.52
CA LYS A 308 5.55 -16.64 9.56
C LYS A 308 4.77 -17.92 9.84
N GLU A 309 4.70 -18.36 11.10
CA GLU A 309 3.92 -19.53 11.53
C GLU A 309 2.43 -19.36 11.26
N LYS A 310 1.91 -18.15 11.39
CA LYS A 310 0.53 -17.79 11.06
C LYS A 310 0.27 -17.60 9.55
N GLY A 311 1.27 -17.84 8.71
CA GLY A 311 1.14 -17.75 7.23
C GLY A 311 1.38 -16.36 6.66
N VAL A 312 1.78 -15.38 7.47
CA VAL A 312 2.18 -14.04 7.02
C VAL A 312 3.68 -14.04 6.74
N LYS A 313 4.05 -14.07 5.47
CA LYS A 313 5.44 -14.25 5.04
C LYS A 313 5.98 -13.10 4.18
N ASN A 314 5.13 -12.20 3.73
CA ASN A 314 5.49 -10.97 3.06
C ASN A 314 4.95 -9.81 3.89
N ILE A 315 5.85 -8.99 4.46
CA ILE A 315 5.51 -7.91 5.40
C ILE A 315 6.14 -6.62 4.91
N PHE A 316 5.36 -5.57 4.82
CA PHE A 316 5.84 -4.23 4.53
C PHE A 316 5.24 -3.20 5.51
N GLY A 317 5.98 -2.11 5.73
CA GLY A 317 5.51 -1.08 6.67
C GLY A 317 6.32 0.20 6.61
N ASN A 318 5.87 1.21 7.35
CA ASN A 318 6.60 2.45 7.49
C ASN A 318 7.82 2.23 8.39
N ILE A 319 9.00 2.63 7.94
CA ILE A 319 10.25 2.56 8.71
C ILE A 319 10.53 3.90 9.37
N ALA A 320 10.43 4.99 8.64
CA ALA A 320 10.55 6.34 9.17
C ALA A 320 9.15 6.95 9.36
N LEU A 321 8.89 7.36 10.58
CA LEU A 321 7.57 7.85 10.99
C LEU A 321 7.55 9.38 11.00
N PRO A 322 6.67 10.05 10.24
CA PRO A 322 6.54 11.51 10.25
C PRO A 322 6.28 12.04 11.66
N GLY A 323 6.94 13.15 12.01
CA GLY A 323 6.83 13.74 13.36
C GLY A 323 7.80 13.19 14.39
N MET A 324 8.61 12.21 14.04
CA MET A 324 9.74 11.77 14.88
C MET A 324 10.90 12.76 14.84
N HIS A 325 11.67 12.80 15.92
CA HIS A 325 12.89 13.61 15.97
C HIS A 325 13.88 13.15 14.88
N LYS A 326 14.53 14.10 14.19
CA LYS A 326 15.42 13.82 13.05
C LYS A 326 16.47 12.72 13.34
N GLU A 327 17.10 12.79 14.52
CA GLU A 327 18.11 11.80 14.94
C GLU A 327 17.53 10.38 15.08
N LYS A 328 16.30 10.26 15.55
CA LYS A 328 15.62 8.96 15.69
C LYS A 328 15.21 8.39 14.34
N THR A 329 14.80 9.26 13.41
CA THR A 329 14.52 8.88 12.03
C THR A 329 15.80 8.41 11.33
N GLN A 330 16.93 9.09 11.53
CA GLN A 330 18.23 8.68 10.99
C GLN A 330 18.67 7.35 11.57
N ARG A 331 18.51 7.12 12.88
CA ARG A 331 18.81 5.83 13.51
C ARG A 331 17.94 4.71 12.94
N ALA A 332 16.64 4.94 12.77
CA ALA A 332 15.74 3.96 12.17
C ALA A 332 16.14 3.60 10.72
N ARG A 333 16.80 4.50 10.02
CA ARG A 333 17.41 4.30 8.70
C ARG A 333 18.78 3.62 8.75
N GLY A 334 19.33 3.31 9.93
CA GLY A 334 20.68 2.75 10.07
C GLY A 334 21.80 3.76 9.81
N GLU A 335 21.49 5.05 9.73
CA GLU A 335 22.49 6.11 9.62
C GLU A 335 23.21 6.26 10.96
N THR A 336 24.48 5.84 11.04
CA THR A 336 25.33 6.14 12.19
C THR A 336 25.74 7.60 12.13
N ASN A 337 25.63 8.33 13.26
CA ASN A 337 26.14 9.69 13.40
C ASN A 337 27.68 9.69 13.16
N THR A 338 28.11 9.90 11.92
CA THR A 338 29.51 10.17 11.56
C THR A 338 29.76 11.67 11.43
N SER A 339 29.12 12.51 12.24
CA SER A 339 29.37 13.96 12.29
C SER A 339 29.75 14.43 13.68
N SER A 340 30.96 14.05 14.13
CA SER A 340 31.73 14.85 15.08
C SER A 340 33.13 15.11 14.51
N GLY A 341 33.16 15.83 13.40
CA GLY A 341 34.37 16.42 12.85
C GLY A 341 34.13 17.93 12.76
N SER A 342 34.51 18.63 13.82
CA SER A 342 34.66 20.08 13.84
C SER A 342 35.55 20.52 12.68
N TYR A 343 34.98 21.20 11.70
CA TYR A 343 35.75 22.12 10.89
C TYR A 343 35.78 23.45 11.66
N GLU A 344 36.84 23.65 12.44
CA GLU A 344 37.29 25.00 12.82
C GLU A 344 37.74 25.70 11.52
N GLU A 345 37.08 26.77 11.20
CA GLU A 345 37.54 27.73 10.20
C GLU A 345 38.85 28.39 10.71
N ASN A 346 39.88 28.31 9.89
CA ASN A 346 40.98 29.26 9.86
C ASN A 346 40.98 29.99 8.52
#